data_a1775b09d429cacdaa58e74ab4d3b126
#
_entry.id   a1775b09d429cacdaa58e74ab4d3b126
#
_cell.length_a   1.000
_cell.length_b   1.000
_cell.length_c   1.000
_cell.angle_alpha   90.00
_cell.angle_beta   90.00
_cell.angle_gamma   90.00
#
_symmetry.space_group_name_H-M   'P 1'
#
loop_
_entity.id
_entity.type
_entity.pdbx_description
1 polymer ?
#
loop_
_entity_poly.entity_id
_entity_poly.type
_entity_poly.pdbx_seq_one_letter_code
_entity_poly.pdbx_strand_id
1 'polypeptide(L)' 'MVMGFEKRSKFGKWMDEQKGVNIFELERVSNLSKSTILKLCYNQDYRPRFSTISKINQGLKKLGKEIDINEFFS' A
#
# COMPACT_ATOMS: atom_id res chain seq x y z
N MET A 1 -10.35 -22.69 -4.02
CA MET A 1 -10.21 -22.11 -4.20
C MET A 1 -10.30 -21.04 -4.21
N VAL A 2 -10.35 -20.53 -4.08
CA VAL A 2 -10.61 -19.63 -4.08
C VAL A 2 -10.28 -18.66 -4.47
N MET A 3 -10.46 -18.23 -4.80
CA MET A 3 -10.26 -17.55 -5.19
C MET A 3 -10.39 -16.30 -5.71
N GLY A 4 -10.98 -15.63 -6.72
CA GLY A 4 -11.24 -14.34 -7.34
C GLY A 4 -11.16 -13.15 -6.43
N PHE A 5 -11.55 -13.27 -5.26
CA PHE A 5 -11.43 -12.20 -4.27
C PHE A 5 -9.97 -11.97 -3.86
N GLU A 6 -9.10 -12.78 -4.40
CA GLU A 6 -7.67 -12.65 -4.12
C GLU A 6 -7.02 -11.61 -5.01
N LYS A 7 -7.80 -10.80 -5.69
CA LYS A 7 -7.24 -9.80 -6.59
C LYS A 7 -6.61 -8.68 -5.80
N ARG A 8 -5.33 -8.80 -5.57
CA ARG A 8 -4.59 -7.75 -4.92
C ARG A 8 -3.83 -6.94 -5.96
N SER A 9 -3.68 -5.65 -5.71
CA SER A 9 -2.85 -4.81 -6.55
C SER A 9 -1.39 -5.24 -6.43
N LYS A 10 -0.55 -4.72 -7.32
CA LYS A 10 0.88 -4.99 -7.22
C LYS A 10 1.42 -4.52 -5.88
N PHE A 11 0.93 -3.37 -5.41
CA PHE A 11 1.34 -2.86 -4.12
C PHE A 11 0.90 -3.79 -2.99
N GLY A 12 -0.33 -4.30 -3.06
CA GLY A 12 -0.83 -5.21 -2.04
C GLY A 12 -0.01 -6.49 -1.98
N LYS A 13 0.37 -7.02 -3.14
CA LYS A 13 1.20 -8.22 -3.19
C LYS A 13 2.57 -7.97 -2.60
N TRP A 14 3.15 -6.83 -2.94
CA TRP A 14 4.44 -6.46 -2.36
C TRP A 14 4.35 -6.36 -0.85
N MET A 15 3.27 -5.76 -0.36
CA MET A 15 3.08 -5.60 1.07
C MET A 15 3.01 -6.94 1.79
N ASP A 16 2.35 -7.92 1.18
CA ASP A 16 2.23 -9.25 1.80
C ASP A 16 3.59 -9.91 1.99
N GLU A 17 4.56 -9.54 1.18
CA GLU A 17 5.88 -10.14 1.24
C GLU A 17 6.80 -9.47 2.27
N GLN A 18 6.37 -8.34 2.81
CA GLN A 18 7.20 -7.56 3.72
C GLN A 18 6.86 -7.87 5.16
N LYS A 19 7.86 -8.19 5.95
CA LYS A 19 7.66 -8.37 7.38
C LYS A 19 7.48 -7.01 8.04
N GLY A 20 6.52 -6.93 8.94
CA GLY A 20 6.28 -5.70 9.67
C GLY A 20 5.53 -4.64 8.90
N VAL A 21 5.10 -4.95 7.69
CA VAL A 21 4.30 -4.01 6.90
C VAL A 21 2.93 -4.62 6.70
N ASN A 22 1.93 -3.99 7.29
CA ASN A 22 0.55 -4.43 7.14
C ASN A 22 -0.35 -3.19 7.20
N ILE A 23 -1.64 -3.40 6.98
CA ILE A 23 -2.58 -2.29 6.92
C ILE A 23 -2.56 -1.47 8.21
N PHE A 24 -2.51 -2.14 9.33
CA PHE A 24 -2.50 -1.47 10.63
C PHE A 24 -1.27 -0.56 10.78
N GLU A 25 -0.10 -1.08 10.46
CA GLU A 25 1.14 -0.29 10.57
C GLU A 25 1.15 0.86 9.57
N LEU A 26 0.69 0.61 8.34
CA LEU A 26 0.64 1.68 7.36
C LEU A 26 -0.30 2.80 7.78
N GLU A 27 -1.46 2.44 8.32
CA GLU A 27 -2.40 3.43 8.81
C GLU A 27 -1.74 4.31 9.87
N ARG A 28 -0.99 3.67 10.77
CA ARG A 28 -0.34 4.37 11.86
C ARG A 28 0.76 5.31 11.38
N VAL A 29 1.61 4.87 10.46
CA VAL A 29 2.77 5.66 10.07
C VAL A 29 2.52 6.62 8.91
N SER A 30 1.50 6.38 8.09
CA SER A 30 1.22 7.21 6.93
C SER A 30 0.17 8.28 7.19
N ASN A 31 -0.56 8.14 8.29
CA ASN A 31 -1.64 9.06 8.63
C ASN A 31 -2.73 9.08 7.56
N LEU A 32 -2.94 7.95 6.91
CA LEU A 32 -4.01 7.77 5.94
C LEU A 32 -5.10 6.90 6.54
N SER A 33 -6.32 7.03 6.01
CA SER A 33 -7.41 6.21 6.48
C SER A 33 -7.24 4.77 6.02
N LYS A 34 -7.84 3.86 6.77
CA LYS A 34 -7.82 2.45 6.42
C LYS A 34 -8.43 2.20 5.04
N SER A 35 -9.52 2.91 4.74
CA SER A 35 -10.19 2.71 3.45
C SER A 35 -9.29 3.10 2.28
N THR A 36 -8.49 4.15 2.44
CA THR A 36 -7.55 4.54 1.39
C THR A 36 -6.50 3.47 1.20
N ILE A 37 -5.98 2.93 2.29
CA ILE A 37 -4.96 1.88 2.21
C ILE A 37 -5.54 0.63 1.58
N LEU A 38 -6.78 0.29 1.90
CA LEU A 38 -7.43 -0.87 1.29
C LEU A 38 -7.58 -0.69 -0.22
N LYS A 39 -7.91 0.52 -0.67
CA LYS A 39 -8.00 0.78 -2.11
C LYS A 39 -6.64 0.56 -2.77
N LEU A 40 -5.58 1.00 -2.13
CA LEU A 40 -4.24 0.81 -2.67
C LEU A 40 -3.88 -0.67 -2.77
N CYS A 41 -4.33 -1.47 -1.82
CA CYS A 41 -3.97 -2.89 -1.75
C CYS A 41 -4.78 -3.77 -2.68
N TYR A 42 -6.02 -3.39 -2.97
CA TYR A 42 -6.93 -4.29 -3.68
C TYR A 42 -7.43 -3.77 -5.02
N ASN A 43 -7.17 -2.51 -5.34
CA ASN A 43 -7.67 -1.94 -6.59
C ASN A 43 -6.50 -1.50 -7.46
N GLN A 44 -6.13 -2.36 -8.41
CA GLN A 44 -5.00 -2.07 -9.29
C GLN A 44 -5.25 -0.85 -10.16
N ASP A 45 -6.51 -0.55 -10.43
CA ASP A 45 -6.87 0.60 -11.27
C ASP A 45 -6.98 1.90 -10.50
N TYR A 46 -6.86 1.83 -9.18
CA TYR A 46 -6.93 3.03 -8.36
C TYR A 46 -5.72 3.93 -8.65
N ARG A 47 -5.99 5.20 -8.88
CA ARG A 47 -4.94 6.20 -9.16
C ARG A 47 -4.79 7.11 -7.96
N PRO A 48 -3.91 6.79 -7.04
CA PRO A 48 -3.73 7.63 -5.86
C PRO A 48 -3.15 8.98 -6.23
N ARG A 49 -3.50 9.99 -5.45
CA ARG A 49 -2.92 11.31 -5.63
C ARG A 49 -1.46 11.29 -5.22
N PHE A 50 -0.70 12.24 -5.77
CA PHE A 50 0.70 12.35 -5.43
C PHE A 50 0.90 12.47 -3.91
N SER A 51 0.04 13.24 -3.24
CA SER A 51 0.16 13.40 -1.79
C SER A 51 -0.05 12.07 -1.06
N THR A 52 -0.94 11.22 -1.56
CA THR A 52 -1.16 9.91 -0.95
C THR A 52 0.09 9.04 -1.12
N ILE A 53 0.66 9.05 -2.33
CA ILE A 53 1.88 8.28 -2.59
C ILE A 53 3.00 8.76 -1.67
N SER A 54 3.15 10.07 -1.54
CA SER A 54 4.18 10.64 -0.69
C SER A 54 4.02 10.21 0.76
N LYS A 55 2.78 10.22 1.26
CA LYS A 55 2.53 9.80 2.64
C LYS A 55 2.88 8.34 2.87
N ILE A 56 2.53 7.50 1.90
CA ILE A 56 2.85 6.06 2.01
C ILE A 56 4.37 5.87 1.97
N ASN A 57 5.04 6.54 1.02
CA ASN A 57 6.49 6.43 0.93
C ASN A 57 7.17 6.84 2.23
N GLN A 58 6.72 7.93 2.83
CA GLN A 58 7.28 8.39 4.09
C GLN A 58 6.99 7.41 5.23
N GLY A 59 5.77 6.86 5.25
CA GLY A 59 5.42 5.87 6.25
C GLY A 59 6.25 4.61 6.12
N LEU A 60 6.46 4.14 4.90
CA LEU A 60 7.28 2.96 4.67
C LEU A 60 8.72 3.20 5.08
N LYS A 61 9.21 4.41 4.86
CA LYS A 61 10.55 4.75 5.28
C LYS A 61 10.71 4.63 6.79
N LYS A 62 9.67 5.02 7.54
CA LYS A 62 9.69 4.87 8.99
C LYS A 62 9.72 3.41 9.39
N LEU A 63 9.24 2.53 8.55
CA LEU A 63 9.27 1.09 8.79
C LEU A 63 10.52 0.43 8.22
N GLY A 64 11.47 1.23 7.74
CA GLY A 64 12.72 0.72 7.21
C GLY A 64 12.68 0.28 5.76
N LYS A 65 11.64 0.67 5.03
CA LYS A 65 11.49 0.28 3.63
C LYS A 65 11.68 1.50 2.74
N GLU A 66 12.78 1.53 2.00
CA GLU A 66 13.05 2.64 1.08
C GLU A 66 12.61 2.26 -0.32
N ILE A 67 11.39 2.62 -0.64
CA ILE A 67 10.79 2.28 -1.93
C ILE A 67 9.84 3.41 -2.32
N ASP A 68 9.70 3.62 -3.62
CA ASP A 68 8.72 4.57 -4.15
C ASP A 68 7.58 3.76 -4.73
N ILE A 69 6.45 3.75 -4.04
CA ILE A 69 5.33 2.94 -4.46
C ILE A 69 4.68 3.45 -5.74
N ASN A 70 5.08 4.64 -6.21
CA ASN A 70 4.55 5.15 -7.47
C ASN A 70 4.77 4.16 -8.61
N GLU A 71 5.84 3.36 -8.54
CA GLU A 71 6.12 2.38 -9.58
C GLU A 71 5.07 1.30 -9.68
N PHE A 72 4.29 1.10 -8.62
CA PHE A 72 3.22 0.11 -8.66
C PHE A 72 1.96 0.64 -9.34
N PHE A 73 1.87 1.94 -9.52
CA PHE A 73 0.67 2.58 -10.01
C PHE A 73 0.89 3.38 -11.31
N SER A 74 2.06 3.27 -11.88
CA SER A 74 2.35 3.98 -13.12
C SER A 74 2.24 3.08 -14.34
#